data_bbe0e7c00290c02938e1fce031f3205d
#
_entry.id   bbe0e7c00290c02938e1fce031f3205d
#
_cell.length_a   1.000
_cell.length_b   1.000
_cell.length_c   1.000
_cell.angle_alpha   90.00
_cell.angle_beta   90.00
_cell.angle_gamma   90.00
#
_symmetry.space_group_name_H-M   'P 1'
#
loop_
_entity.id
_entity.type
_entity.pdbx_description
1 polymer ?
#
loop_
_entity_poly.entity_id
_entity_poly.type
_entity_poly.pdbx_seq_one_letter_code
_entity_poly.pdbx_strand_id
1 'polypeptide(L)'
;AFSDPEGKWVKFGTRLLNEVDHDVFKKAFMTLGYEAGFRGYRTSQEMAKKYDCNIPWIILMDPTSACNMHCTGCWAAEYGNKYNLSYEDLDSIIEQGKELGIHAYLMTGGEPLVRKKDIIRLCEKHQDCAFHAFTNGTLIDEEFCEDMLRVGNFIPSISIEGFEEQNDGRRGNGHFEKVMHAMDLLKEHKLLFGTSICYTSKNYKTVTSDEFLD
;
A
#
# COMPACT_ATOMS: atom_id res chain seq x y z
N ALA A 1 -24.05 -9.81 6.67
CA ALA A 1 -22.98 -10.04 5.71
C ALA A 1 -22.22 -11.36 5.95
N PHE A 2 -22.03 -11.79 7.23
CA PHE A 2 -21.30 -13.01 7.61
C PHE A 2 -22.20 -14.18 8.04
N SER A 3 -23.52 -14.05 7.93
CA SER A 3 -24.48 -15.10 8.29
C SER A 3 -24.70 -16.14 7.20
N ASP A 4 -24.28 -15.87 5.98
CA ASP A 4 -24.36 -16.77 4.83
C ASP A 4 -22.97 -17.36 4.54
N PRO A 5 -22.72 -18.67 4.79
CA PRO A 5 -21.45 -19.33 4.50
C PRO A 5 -21.02 -19.24 3.02
N GLU A 6 -21.99 -19.17 2.12
CA GLU A 6 -21.75 -19.03 0.67
C GLU A 6 -21.64 -17.57 0.21
N GLY A 7 -21.80 -16.63 1.14
CA GLY A 7 -21.73 -15.20 0.85
C GLY A 7 -20.32 -14.75 0.43
N LYS A 8 -20.25 -13.82 -0.52
CA LYS A 8 -18.98 -13.32 -1.09
C LYS A 8 -17.95 -12.86 -0.03
N TRP A 9 -18.41 -12.27 1.07
CA TRP A 9 -17.50 -11.80 2.13
C TRP A 9 -16.93 -12.94 2.98
N VAL A 10 -17.69 -14.04 3.17
CA VAL A 10 -17.19 -15.24 3.85
C VAL A 10 -16.17 -15.94 2.96
N LYS A 11 -16.46 -16.09 1.66
CA LYS A 11 -15.52 -16.66 0.69
C LYS A 11 -14.23 -15.84 0.61
N PHE A 12 -14.34 -14.51 0.53
CA PHE A 12 -13.17 -13.62 0.54
C PHE A 12 -12.34 -13.78 1.82
N GLY A 13 -12.98 -13.73 2.99
CA GLY A 13 -12.27 -13.93 4.26
C GLY A 13 -11.60 -15.31 4.36
N THR A 14 -12.27 -16.36 3.88
CA THR A 14 -11.71 -17.72 3.84
C THR A 14 -10.51 -17.81 2.91
N ARG A 15 -10.58 -17.16 1.74
CA ARG A 15 -9.42 -17.09 0.83
C ARG A 15 -8.24 -16.39 1.49
N LEU A 16 -8.44 -15.23 2.09
CA LEU A 16 -7.36 -14.51 2.81
C LEU A 16 -6.69 -15.39 3.86
N LEU A 17 -7.48 -16.13 4.66
CA LEU A 17 -6.95 -17.02 5.69
C LEU A 17 -6.17 -18.22 5.13
N ASN A 18 -6.48 -18.66 3.91
CA ASN A 18 -5.86 -19.83 3.29
C ASN A 18 -4.68 -19.46 2.38
N GLU A 19 -4.73 -18.31 1.72
CA GLU A 19 -3.80 -17.89 0.68
C GLU A 19 -2.69 -16.98 1.21
N VAL A 20 -2.94 -16.22 2.29
CA VAL A 20 -1.95 -15.31 2.90
C VAL A 20 -1.21 -16.02 4.03
N ASP A 21 0.08 -15.72 4.17
CA ASP A 21 0.87 -16.18 5.31
C ASP A 21 0.23 -15.74 6.64
N HIS A 22 0.14 -16.67 7.60
CA HIS A 22 -0.59 -16.43 8.86
C HIS A 22 0.04 -15.33 9.72
N ASP A 23 1.37 -15.21 9.72
CA ASP A 23 2.06 -14.17 10.50
C ASP A 23 1.90 -12.80 9.85
N VAL A 24 1.94 -12.71 8.51
CA VAL A 24 1.61 -11.51 7.75
C VAL A 24 0.16 -11.10 7.99
N PHE A 25 -0.78 -12.02 7.87
CA PHE A 25 -2.20 -11.74 8.11
C PHE A 25 -2.44 -11.26 9.55
N LYS A 26 -1.87 -11.96 10.54
CA LYS A 26 -1.95 -11.57 11.94
C LYS A 26 -1.33 -10.19 12.19
N LYS A 27 -0.18 -9.92 11.59
CA LYS A 27 0.51 -8.63 11.72
C LYS A 27 -0.33 -7.49 11.14
N ALA A 28 -0.85 -7.66 9.92
CA ALA A 28 -1.75 -6.70 9.28
C ALA A 28 -3.00 -6.43 10.13
N PHE A 29 -3.63 -7.49 10.67
CA PHE A 29 -4.78 -7.37 11.55
C PHE A 29 -4.43 -6.62 12.85
N MET A 30 -3.30 -6.93 13.48
CA MET A 30 -2.87 -6.26 14.70
C MET A 30 -2.52 -4.78 14.47
N THR A 31 -1.80 -4.46 13.40
CA THR A 31 -1.39 -3.07 13.14
C THR A 31 -2.55 -2.21 12.66
N LEU A 32 -3.38 -2.68 11.72
CA LEU A 32 -4.52 -1.91 11.22
C LEU A 32 -5.74 -1.97 12.18
N GLY A 33 -6.07 -3.16 12.66
CA GLY A 33 -7.27 -3.35 13.49
C GLY A 33 -7.07 -2.89 14.92
N TYR A 34 -6.04 -3.40 15.60
CA TYR A 34 -5.84 -3.10 17.01
C TYR A 34 -5.07 -1.78 17.21
N GLU A 35 -3.86 -1.64 16.64
CA GLU A 35 -3.04 -0.47 16.88
C GLU A 35 -3.64 0.80 16.28
N ALA A 36 -3.95 0.82 14.99
CA ALA A 36 -4.53 2.00 14.35
C ALA A 36 -6.03 2.16 14.66
N GLY A 37 -6.83 1.08 14.50
CA GLY A 37 -8.28 1.14 14.58
C GLY A 37 -8.85 1.22 16.00
N PHE A 38 -8.20 0.63 17.00
CA PHE A 38 -8.71 0.61 18.36
C PHE A 38 -7.87 1.45 19.33
N ARG A 39 -6.60 1.09 19.56
CA ARG A 39 -5.73 1.79 20.52
C ARG A 39 -5.43 3.22 20.06
N GLY A 40 -5.00 3.36 18.82
CA GLY A 40 -4.65 4.65 18.22
C GLY A 40 -5.87 5.58 18.12
N TYR A 41 -7.03 5.04 17.72
CA TYR A 41 -8.26 5.82 17.70
C TYR A 41 -8.61 6.41 19.08
N ARG A 42 -8.48 5.65 20.17
CA ARG A 42 -8.70 6.17 21.53
C ARG A 42 -7.73 7.29 21.88
N THR A 43 -6.43 7.09 21.60
CA THR A 43 -5.41 8.12 21.82
C THR A 43 -5.70 9.36 20.99
N SER A 44 -6.06 9.21 19.70
CA SER A 44 -6.37 10.35 18.85
C SER A 44 -7.57 11.17 19.33
N GLN A 45 -8.59 10.54 19.93
CA GLN A 45 -9.72 11.24 20.53
C GLN A 45 -9.32 12.06 21.78
N GLU A 46 -8.37 11.55 22.57
CA GLU A 46 -7.84 12.27 23.73
C GLU A 46 -6.98 13.47 23.27
N MET A 47 -6.11 13.26 22.26
CA MET A 47 -5.28 14.31 21.69
C MET A 47 -6.11 15.38 20.97
N ALA A 48 -7.17 14.99 20.28
CA ALA A 48 -8.09 15.93 19.64
C ALA A 48 -8.71 16.90 20.65
N LYS A 49 -9.12 16.40 21.82
CA LYS A 49 -9.61 17.25 22.92
C LYS A 49 -8.54 18.14 23.52
N LYS A 50 -7.34 17.58 23.70
CA LYS A 50 -6.19 18.30 24.29
C LYS A 50 -5.73 19.47 23.44
N TYR A 51 -5.71 19.30 22.11
CA TYR A 51 -5.21 20.28 21.15
C TYR A 51 -6.32 21.10 20.48
N ASP A 52 -7.59 20.80 20.79
CA ASP A 52 -8.77 21.43 20.17
C ASP A 52 -8.73 21.37 18.62
N CYS A 53 -8.35 20.19 18.09
CA CYS A 53 -8.26 19.98 16.64
C CYS A 53 -8.55 18.52 16.29
N ASN A 54 -8.82 18.28 14.99
CA ASN A 54 -9.01 16.94 14.50
C ASN A 54 -7.64 16.25 14.29
N ILE A 55 -7.49 15.02 14.83
CA ILE A 55 -6.31 14.19 14.60
C ILE A 55 -6.63 13.21 13.46
N PRO A 56 -5.81 13.15 12.40
CA PRO A 56 -6.05 12.25 11.29
C PRO A 56 -5.85 10.78 11.71
N TRP A 57 -6.53 9.87 11.03
CA TRP A 57 -6.37 8.43 11.25
C TRP A 57 -5.14 7.87 10.54
N ILE A 58 -4.74 8.49 9.43
CA ILE A 58 -3.63 8.07 8.57
C ILE A 58 -2.85 9.30 8.13
N ILE A 59 -1.53 9.15 8.02
CA ILE A 59 -0.66 10.16 7.39
C ILE A 59 -0.24 9.65 6.02
N LEU A 60 -0.51 10.47 4.99
CA LEU A 60 0.02 10.28 3.65
C LEU A 60 1.33 11.06 3.52
N MET A 61 2.38 10.41 3.04
CA MET A 61 3.69 11.03 2.82
C MET A 61 4.32 10.56 1.51
N ASP A 62 5.10 11.45 0.91
CA ASP A 62 5.86 11.21 -0.30
C ASP A 62 7.34 11.06 0.05
N PRO A 63 7.87 9.84 0.22
CA PRO A 63 9.28 9.64 0.57
C PRO A 63 10.23 10.22 -0.48
N THR A 64 9.78 10.27 -1.73
CA THR A 64 10.55 10.78 -2.87
C THR A 64 9.64 11.25 -4.00
N SER A 65 10.05 12.28 -4.72
CA SER A 65 9.46 12.64 -6.00
C SER A 65 10.05 11.84 -7.18
N ALA A 66 11.11 11.08 -6.96
CA ALA A 66 11.73 10.24 -8.00
C ALA A 66 10.81 9.11 -8.42
N CYS A 67 10.72 8.89 -9.72
CA CYS A 67 9.98 7.78 -10.30
C CYS A 67 10.79 7.17 -11.45
N ASN A 68 10.73 5.85 -11.59
CA ASN A 68 11.36 5.12 -12.68
C ASN A 68 10.45 5.00 -13.92
N MET A 69 9.30 5.69 -13.92
CA MET A 69 8.33 5.69 -15.01
C MET A 69 7.85 7.09 -15.38
N HIS A 70 7.22 7.23 -16.56
CA HIS A 70 6.66 8.49 -17.09
C HIS A 70 5.24 8.24 -17.62
N CYS A 71 4.31 7.94 -16.72
CA CYS A 71 2.95 7.60 -17.08
C CYS A 71 2.17 8.82 -17.61
N THR A 72 1.34 8.60 -18.64
CA THR A 72 0.48 9.65 -19.20
C THR A 72 -0.50 10.18 -18.14
N GLY A 73 -0.51 11.49 -17.93
CA GLY A 73 -1.38 12.17 -16.96
C GLY A 73 -1.02 11.88 -15.49
N CYS A 74 0.23 11.54 -15.22
CA CYS A 74 0.71 11.41 -13.86
C CYS A 74 0.91 12.79 -13.22
N TRP A 75 0.27 13.02 -12.07
CA TRP A 75 0.38 14.29 -11.34
C TRP A 75 1.79 14.54 -10.78
N ALA A 76 2.53 13.47 -10.46
CA ALA A 76 3.87 13.54 -9.90
C ALA A 76 4.97 13.72 -10.97
N ALA A 77 4.66 13.58 -12.26
CA ALA A 77 5.65 13.63 -13.34
C ALA A 77 6.37 14.99 -13.47
N GLU A 78 5.71 16.07 -13.02
CA GLU A 78 6.26 17.43 -13.12
C GLU A 78 7.29 17.78 -12.04
N TYR A 79 7.32 17.04 -10.93
CA TYR A 79 8.21 17.33 -9.80
C TYR A 79 9.67 16.90 -10.01
N GLY A 80 9.92 15.98 -10.94
CA GLY A 80 11.24 15.41 -11.19
C GLY A 80 11.81 14.70 -9.94
N ASN A 81 13.12 14.50 -9.91
CA ASN A 81 13.79 13.72 -8.85
C ASN A 81 14.40 14.60 -7.74
N LYS A 82 13.81 15.76 -7.46
CA LYS A 82 14.46 16.81 -6.64
C LYS A 82 14.07 16.75 -5.16
N TYR A 83 12.90 16.24 -4.86
CA TYR A 83 12.34 16.31 -3.51
C TYR A 83 12.39 14.92 -2.86
N ASN A 84 13.13 14.84 -1.77
CA ASN A 84 13.27 13.62 -0.99
C ASN A 84 13.22 13.97 0.49
N LEU A 85 12.47 13.21 1.27
CA LEU A 85 12.60 13.21 2.71
C LEU A 85 13.79 12.33 3.10
N SER A 86 14.55 12.72 4.11
CA SER A 86 15.56 11.82 4.68
C SER A 86 14.88 10.65 5.41
N TYR A 87 15.65 9.61 5.72
CA TYR A 87 15.15 8.54 6.59
C TYR A 87 14.76 9.09 7.97
N GLU A 88 15.56 9.98 8.49
CA GLU A 88 15.36 10.64 9.79
C GLU A 88 14.09 11.50 9.81
N ASP A 89 13.77 12.18 8.71
CA ASP A 89 12.51 12.94 8.59
C ASP A 89 11.30 12.00 8.60
N LEU A 90 11.33 10.92 7.81
CA LEU A 90 10.26 9.92 7.77
C LEU A 90 10.07 9.26 9.15
N ASP A 91 11.15 8.86 9.77
CA ASP A 91 11.17 8.28 11.11
C ASP A 91 10.57 9.23 12.16
N SER A 92 10.98 10.50 12.14
CA SER A 92 10.48 11.54 13.05
C SER A 92 8.98 11.81 12.86
N ILE A 93 8.48 11.82 11.59
CA ILE A 93 7.05 11.96 11.31
C ILE A 93 6.27 10.77 11.92
N ILE A 94 6.79 9.56 11.83
CA ILE A 94 6.15 8.37 12.38
C ILE A 94 6.15 8.42 13.91
N GLU A 95 7.25 8.75 14.55
CA GLU A 95 7.33 8.87 16.01
C GLU A 95 6.32 9.90 16.55
N GLN A 96 6.28 11.10 15.96
CA GLN A 96 5.33 12.13 16.33
C GLN A 96 3.87 11.73 16.04
N GLY A 97 3.63 11.03 14.92
CA GLY A 97 2.32 10.48 14.59
C GLY A 97 1.83 9.50 15.65
N LYS A 98 2.70 8.61 16.15
CA LYS A 98 2.38 7.64 17.21
C LYS A 98 1.99 8.33 18.53
N GLU A 99 2.63 9.44 18.89
CA GLU A 99 2.25 10.24 20.05
C GLU A 99 0.82 10.79 19.95
N LEU A 100 0.36 11.02 18.72
CA LEU A 100 -1.01 11.46 18.42
C LEU A 100 -2.00 10.30 18.25
N GLY A 101 -1.53 9.05 18.31
CA GLY A 101 -2.35 7.85 18.10
C GLY A 101 -2.46 7.41 16.64
N ILE A 102 -1.59 7.91 15.76
CA ILE A 102 -1.58 7.55 14.34
C ILE A 102 -0.63 6.36 14.14
N HIS A 103 -1.17 5.23 13.70
CA HIS A 103 -0.43 3.99 13.46
C HIS A 103 -0.59 3.46 12.02
N ALA A 104 -1.14 4.27 11.13
CA ALA A 104 -1.27 3.94 9.71
C ALA A 104 -0.60 5.01 8.85
N TYR A 105 0.23 4.58 7.91
CA TYR A 105 1.02 5.46 7.03
C TYR A 105 0.87 5.00 5.60
N LEU A 106 0.50 5.93 4.71
CA LEU A 106 0.36 5.72 3.28
C LEU A 106 1.49 6.42 2.54
N MET A 107 2.24 5.66 1.75
CA MET A 107 3.33 6.17 0.95
C MET A 107 2.92 6.30 -0.52
N THR A 108 3.24 7.44 -1.11
CA THR A 108 3.00 7.75 -2.53
C THR A 108 4.13 8.65 -3.05
N GLY A 109 3.86 9.61 -3.91
CA GLY A 109 4.86 10.53 -4.47
C GLY A 109 5.22 10.20 -5.90
N GLY A 110 6.50 10.02 -6.19
CA GLY A 110 6.99 9.42 -7.44
C GLY A 110 6.73 7.91 -7.45
N GLU A 111 7.77 7.12 -7.27
CA GLU A 111 7.65 5.69 -6.97
C GLU A 111 8.25 5.43 -5.59
N PRO A 112 7.44 5.11 -4.56
CA PRO A 112 7.97 4.92 -3.21
C PRO A 112 8.98 3.78 -3.11
N LEU A 113 8.87 2.73 -3.93
CA LEU A 113 9.80 1.60 -3.89
C LEU A 113 11.20 1.92 -4.47
N VAL A 114 11.42 3.10 -5.04
CA VAL A 114 12.79 3.61 -5.25
C VAL A 114 13.55 3.71 -3.92
N ARG A 115 12.80 3.89 -2.82
CA ARG A 115 13.29 3.95 -1.45
C ARG A 115 12.98 2.67 -0.64
N LYS A 116 12.80 1.50 -1.31
CA LYS A 116 12.36 0.24 -0.65
C LYS A 116 13.21 -0.13 0.58
N LYS A 117 14.52 0.12 0.56
CA LYS A 117 15.39 -0.15 1.72
C LYS A 117 15.06 0.70 2.94
N ASP A 118 14.78 1.98 2.76
CA ASP A 118 14.37 2.86 3.87
C ASP A 118 12.98 2.48 4.37
N ILE A 119 12.05 2.13 3.46
CA ILE A 119 10.71 1.68 3.82
C ILE A 119 10.79 0.42 4.69
N ILE A 120 11.59 -0.57 4.32
CA ILE A 120 11.77 -1.79 5.12
C ILE A 120 12.37 -1.47 6.49
N ARG A 121 13.37 -0.58 6.57
CA ARG A 121 13.93 -0.12 7.84
C ARG A 121 12.89 0.56 8.74
N LEU A 122 11.98 1.36 8.16
CA LEU A 122 10.87 1.95 8.90
C LEU A 122 9.90 0.87 9.40
N CYS A 123 9.57 -0.11 8.56
CA CYS A 123 8.73 -1.24 8.94
C CYS A 123 9.35 -2.05 10.10
N GLU A 124 10.66 -2.29 10.07
CA GLU A 124 11.41 -2.97 11.14
C GLU A 124 11.38 -2.19 12.45
N LYS A 125 11.59 -0.88 12.38
CA LYS A 125 11.62 -0.03 13.57
C LYS A 125 10.22 0.16 14.18
N HIS A 126 9.20 0.36 13.34
CA HIS A 126 7.85 0.69 13.78
C HIS A 126 6.89 -0.49 13.60
N GLN A 127 7.15 -1.57 14.34
CA GLN A 127 6.40 -2.82 14.27
C GLN A 127 4.93 -2.71 14.75
N ASP A 128 4.58 -1.61 15.39
CA ASP A 128 3.23 -1.25 15.83
C ASP A 128 2.49 -0.36 14.82
N CYS A 129 3.08 -0.11 13.64
CA CYS A 129 2.48 0.67 12.57
C CYS A 129 2.19 -0.19 11.35
N ALA A 130 1.13 0.16 10.62
CA ALA A 130 0.84 -0.37 9.28
C ALA A 130 1.35 0.59 8.22
N PHE A 131 2.08 0.05 7.25
CA PHE A 131 2.59 0.79 6.10
C PHE A 131 1.89 0.32 4.84
N HIS A 132 1.40 1.26 4.08
CA HIS A 132 0.78 1.03 2.78
C HIS A 132 1.46 1.87 1.72
N ALA A 133 1.62 1.37 0.50
CA ALA A 133 2.16 2.15 -0.59
C ALA A 133 1.38 1.96 -1.89
N PHE A 134 1.11 3.07 -2.58
CA PHE A 134 0.75 2.99 -3.99
C PHE A 134 2.02 2.90 -4.82
N THR A 135 2.17 1.80 -5.56
CA THR A 135 3.37 1.51 -6.34
C THR A 135 3.03 1.14 -7.78
N ASN A 136 3.93 1.44 -8.69
CA ASN A 136 3.84 0.92 -10.06
C ASN A 136 4.22 -0.57 -10.15
N GLY A 137 4.67 -1.19 -9.07
CA GLY A 137 4.97 -2.61 -8.97
C GLY A 137 6.27 -3.09 -9.63
N THR A 138 6.91 -2.27 -10.46
CA THR A 138 8.06 -2.71 -11.27
C THR A 138 9.35 -2.96 -10.48
N LEU A 139 9.40 -2.58 -9.21
CA LEU A 139 10.54 -2.75 -8.30
C LEU A 139 10.31 -3.85 -7.25
N ILE A 140 9.20 -4.59 -7.36
CA ILE A 140 8.93 -5.77 -6.55
C ILE A 140 9.75 -6.93 -7.15
N ASP A 141 10.65 -7.47 -6.36
CA ASP A 141 11.52 -8.59 -6.67
C ASP A 141 11.53 -9.60 -5.52
N GLU A 142 12.18 -10.74 -5.69
CA GLU A 142 12.29 -11.81 -4.67
C GLU A 142 12.81 -11.28 -3.34
N GLU A 143 13.92 -10.51 -3.36
CA GLU A 143 14.52 -9.94 -2.15
C GLU A 143 13.52 -9.06 -1.39
N PHE A 144 12.74 -8.25 -2.12
CA PHE A 144 11.72 -7.41 -1.50
C PHE A 144 10.54 -8.20 -0.95
N CYS A 145 10.14 -9.29 -1.62
CA CYS A 145 9.10 -10.20 -1.10
C CYS A 145 9.56 -10.88 0.20
N GLU A 146 10.81 -11.35 0.28
CA GLU A 146 11.39 -11.89 1.52
C GLU A 146 11.42 -10.85 2.64
N ASP A 147 11.81 -9.62 2.33
CA ASP A 147 11.78 -8.50 3.28
C ASP A 147 10.36 -8.21 3.77
N MET A 148 9.37 -8.16 2.87
CA MET A 148 7.96 -7.96 3.23
C MET A 148 7.45 -9.09 4.14
N LEU A 149 7.80 -10.34 3.85
CA LEU A 149 7.43 -11.50 4.67
C LEU A 149 8.01 -11.35 6.08
N ARG A 150 9.26 -10.93 6.19
CA ARG A 150 9.98 -10.74 7.45
C ARG A 150 9.40 -9.62 8.32
N VAL A 151 9.03 -8.48 7.73
CA VAL A 151 8.48 -7.34 8.50
C VAL A 151 6.98 -7.50 8.78
N GLY A 152 6.21 -8.03 7.84
CA GLY A 152 4.79 -8.37 7.95
C GLY A 152 3.81 -7.19 8.03
N ASN A 153 4.29 -5.95 8.13
CA ASN A 153 3.46 -4.74 8.32
C ASN A 153 3.47 -3.78 7.13
N PHE A 154 3.91 -4.25 5.95
CA PHE A 154 3.87 -3.51 4.69
C PHE A 154 2.89 -4.14 3.71
N ILE A 155 2.01 -3.35 3.12
CA ILE A 155 0.99 -3.81 2.16
C ILE A 155 1.05 -2.92 0.92
N PRO A 156 1.50 -3.41 -0.25
CA PRO A 156 1.48 -2.63 -1.48
C PRO A 156 0.10 -2.64 -2.15
N SER A 157 -0.30 -1.55 -2.77
CA SER A 157 -1.35 -1.48 -3.79
C SER A 157 -0.73 -1.23 -5.14
N ILE A 158 -0.79 -2.24 -5.99
CA ILE A 158 -0.19 -2.22 -7.32
C ILE A 158 -1.09 -1.47 -8.27
N SER A 159 -0.51 -0.51 -8.96
CA SER A 159 -1.22 0.31 -9.94
C SER A 159 -1.43 -0.45 -11.24
N ILE A 160 -2.68 -0.63 -11.65
CA ILE A 160 -3.08 -1.30 -12.89
C ILE A 160 -4.28 -0.57 -13.50
N GLU A 161 -4.37 -0.51 -14.83
CA GLU A 161 -5.38 0.32 -15.52
C GLU A 161 -6.33 -0.48 -16.42
N GLY A 162 -6.33 -1.79 -16.32
CA GLY A 162 -7.06 -2.72 -17.16
C GLY A 162 -6.14 -3.81 -17.70
N PHE A 163 -6.54 -4.46 -18.80
CA PHE A 163 -5.67 -5.40 -19.52
C PHE A 163 -4.52 -4.67 -20.21
N GLU A 164 -3.65 -5.42 -20.87
CA GLU A 164 -2.40 -4.93 -21.46
C GLU A 164 -2.56 -3.64 -22.28
N GLU A 165 -3.54 -3.60 -23.18
CA GLU A 165 -3.78 -2.44 -24.06
C GLU A 165 -4.04 -1.15 -23.26
N GLN A 166 -4.96 -1.19 -22.30
CA GLN A 166 -5.34 -0.02 -21.51
C GLN A 166 -4.23 0.35 -20.54
N ASN A 167 -3.62 -0.65 -19.94
CA ASN A 167 -2.56 -0.47 -18.95
C ASN A 167 -1.31 0.15 -19.60
N ASP A 168 -0.81 -0.47 -20.66
CA ASP A 168 0.40 -0.03 -21.36
C ASP A 168 0.18 1.28 -22.11
N GLY A 169 -1.02 1.51 -22.60
CA GLY A 169 -1.40 2.79 -23.22
C GLY A 169 -1.27 4.00 -22.28
N ARG A 170 -1.34 3.81 -20.96
CA ARG A 170 -1.14 4.86 -19.97
C ARG A 170 0.24 4.81 -19.31
N ARG A 171 0.73 3.61 -19.02
CA ARG A 171 1.94 3.42 -18.19
C ARG A 171 3.21 3.16 -18.98
N GLY A 172 3.07 2.81 -20.27
CA GLY A 172 4.18 2.48 -21.15
C GLY A 172 4.26 0.98 -21.42
N ASN A 173 4.77 0.65 -22.62
CA ASN A 173 4.82 -0.72 -23.12
C ASN A 173 5.56 -1.67 -22.17
N GLY A 174 5.00 -2.86 -21.96
CA GLY A 174 5.55 -3.91 -21.12
C GLY A 174 5.37 -3.67 -19.61
N HIS A 175 4.59 -2.66 -19.21
CA HIS A 175 4.29 -2.47 -17.79
C HIS A 175 3.31 -3.54 -17.30
N PHE A 176 2.32 -3.93 -18.10
CA PHE A 176 1.35 -4.96 -17.74
C PHE A 176 2.03 -6.29 -17.38
N GLU A 177 2.95 -6.75 -18.22
CA GLU A 177 3.72 -7.97 -17.96
C GLU A 177 4.48 -7.89 -16.62
N LYS A 178 5.11 -6.74 -16.34
CA LYS A 178 5.85 -6.52 -15.09
C LYS A 178 4.97 -6.56 -13.85
N VAL A 179 3.78 -5.94 -13.89
CA VAL A 179 2.89 -5.97 -12.73
C VAL A 179 2.23 -7.33 -12.54
N MET A 180 1.94 -8.06 -13.60
CA MET A 180 1.47 -9.45 -13.49
C MET A 180 2.53 -10.33 -12.82
N HIS A 181 3.78 -10.23 -13.26
CA HIS A 181 4.90 -10.94 -12.63
C HIS A 181 5.06 -10.55 -11.14
N ALA A 182 4.97 -9.26 -10.81
CA ALA A 182 5.04 -8.79 -9.42
C ALA A 182 3.90 -9.36 -8.55
N MET A 183 2.67 -9.43 -9.09
CA MET A 183 1.53 -10.04 -8.38
C MET A 183 1.72 -11.55 -8.20
N ASP A 184 2.32 -12.25 -9.19
CA ASP A 184 2.62 -13.67 -9.07
C ASP A 184 3.66 -13.92 -7.99
N LEU A 185 4.75 -13.15 -7.93
CA LEU A 185 5.74 -13.20 -6.84
C LEU A 185 5.09 -13.00 -5.46
N LEU A 186 4.24 -11.97 -5.33
CA LEU A 186 3.54 -11.70 -4.07
C LEU A 186 2.63 -12.86 -3.65
N LYS A 187 1.95 -13.52 -4.61
CA LYS A 187 1.13 -14.72 -4.36
C LYS A 187 1.98 -15.91 -3.96
N GLU A 188 3.09 -16.16 -4.65
CA GLU A 188 4.02 -17.25 -4.34
C GLU A 188 4.58 -17.15 -2.93
N HIS A 189 4.90 -15.92 -2.49
CA HIS A 189 5.32 -15.60 -1.12
C HIS A 189 4.16 -15.47 -0.12
N LYS A 190 2.91 -15.71 -0.54
CA LYS A 190 1.70 -15.58 0.29
C LYS A 190 1.58 -14.23 0.99
N LEU A 191 1.96 -13.17 0.31
CA LEU A 191 1.92 -11.80 0.81
C LEU A 191 0.55 -11.15 0.56
N LEU A 192 0.15 -10.29 1.48
CA LEU A 192 -1.04 -9.48 1.32
C LEU A 192 -0.75 -8.27 0.43
N PHE A 193 -1.54 -8.08 -0.62
CA PHE A 193 -1.46 -6.92 -1.50
C PHE A 193 -2.83 -6.53 -2.04
N GLY A 194 -2.93 -5.35 -2.59
CA GLY A 194 -4.11 -4.85 -3.27
C GLY A 194 -3.77 -4.26 -4.65
N THR A 195 -4.79 -3.76 -5.33
CA THR A 195 -4.65 -3.04 -6.58
C THR A 195 -5.16 -1.61 -6.45
N SER A 196 -4.56 -0.70 -7.20
CA SER A 196 -4.99 0.70 -7.33
C SER A 196 -5.32 0.97 -8.80
N ILE A 197 -6.54 1.38 -9.07
CA ILE A 197 -7.05 1.54 -10.42
C ILE A 197 -7.41 3.00 -10.67
N CYS A 198 -6.76 3.63 -11.65
CA CYS A 198 -7.18 4.93 -12.13
C CYS A 198 -8.12 4.75 -13.34
N TYR A 199 -9.42 4.85 -13.13
CA TYR A 199 -10.38 4.74 -14.21
C TYR A 199 -10.58 6.06 -14.95
N THR A 200 -10.79 5.96 -16.24
CA THR A 200 -10.99 7.09 -17.16
C THR A 200 -12.09 6.75 -18.16
N SER A 201 -12.48 7.70 -18.99
CA SER A 201 -13.40 7.43 -20.09
C SER A 201 -12.91 6.37 -21.10
N LYS A 202 -11.60 6.07 -21.08
CA LYS A 202 -10.99 5.09 -22.01
C LYS A 202 -11.00 3.65 -21.49
N ASN A 203 -10.96 3.45 -20.17
CA ASN A 203 -10.80 2.13 -19.55
C ASN A 203 -11.93 1.70 -18.60
N TYR A 204 -12.89 2.61 -18.29
CA TYR A 204 -13.89 2.31 -17.25
C TYR A 204 -14.70 1.04 -17.54
N LYS A 205 -15.00 0.75 -18.82
CA LYS A 205 -15.73 -0.48 -19.18
C LYS A 205 -14.93 -1.74 -18.91
N THR A 206 -13.62 -1.70 -19.13
CA THR A 206 -12.71 -2.80 -18.86
C THR A 206 -12.56 -3.04 -17.37
N VAL A 207 -12.20 -1.99 -16.60
CA VAL A 207 -11.91 -2.12 -15.18
C VAL A 207 -13.14 -2.37 -14.29
N THR A 208 -14.34 -2.28 -14.86
CA THR A 208 -15.60 -2.63 -14.17
C THR A 208 -16.24 -3.90 -14.73
N SER A 209 -15.58 -4.61 -15.66
CA SER A 209 -16.08 -5.88 -16.17
C SER A 209 -15.79 -7.03 -15.21
N ASP A 210 -16.68 -8.03 -15.19
CA ASP A 210 -16.48 -9.23 -14.37
C ASP A 210 -15.19 -9.95 -14.78
N GLU A 211 -14.86 -9.99 -16.07
CA GLU A 211 -13.62 -10.59 -16.60
C GLU A 211 -12.33 -9.98 -16.00
N PHE A 212 -12.36 -8.68 -15.72
CA PHE A 212 -11.19 -8.02 -15.12
C PHE A 212 -11.15 -8.15 -13.59
N LEU A 213 -12.31 -8.29 -12.95
CA LEU A 213 -12.43 -8.35 -11.49
C LEU A 213 -12.28 -9.77 -10.93
N ASP A 214 -12.50 -10.81 -11.76
CA ASP A 214 -12.32 -12.24 -11.43
C ASP A 214 -10.86 -12.70 -11.59
#